data_76d7d6d0cd5a8bdd556fa26c5bed4915
#
_entry.id   76d7d6d0cd5a8bdd556fa26c5bed4915
#
_cell.length_a   1.000
_cell.length_b   1.000
_cell.length_c   1.000
_cell.angle_alpha   90.00
_cell.angle_beta   90.00
_cell.angle_gamma   90.00
#
_symmetry.space_group_name_H-M   'P 1'
#
loop_
_entity.id
_entity.type
_entity.pdbx_description
1 polymer ?
#
loop_
_entity_poly.entity_id
_entity_poly.type
_entity_poly.pdbx_seq_one_letter_code
_entity_poly.pdbx_strand_id
1 'polypeptide(L)'
;MLIELFSIEVPEIAEGLIEVMAAARDPGSRAKIAVRSKDKRIDPQGACIGMRGSRVQAVSGEIGGERVDIVLWDENPAQFVINAMAPAEVAAIIVDEDTHTMDIAVAEDNLAQAIGRGGQNVRLASQLTGWTLNVMTEADIQAKQQEETGDILQHFVSELEVDEDLAQVLVDEGFTSLEEIAYVPMEEMLSIDGFDEDIVNELRARAKDRLLTKAIANEEILADIHPADDLLALDGMSNELAVELAQRGVVTREDLAEQSIDDLLDIGGIDEDRAGKLIMAARAHWFE
;
A
#
# COMPACT_ATOMS: atom_id res chain seq x y z
N MET A 1 10.84 -21.67 12.81
CA MET A 1 11.26 -21.70 14.24
C MET A 1 10.14 -21.24 15.19
N LEU A 2 9.66 -19.96 15.18
CA LEU A 2 8.59 -19.54 16.11
C LEU A 2 7.30 -20.37 15.97
N ILE A 3 6.83 -20.61 14.75
CA ILE A 3 5.65 -21.43 14.44
C ILE A 3 5.83 -22.88 14.92
N GLU A 4 7.01 -23.45 14.73
CA GLU A 4 7.33 -24.81 15.19
C GLU A 4 7.29 -24.93 16.71
N LEU A 5 7.80 -23.94 17.44
CA LEU A 5 7.72 -23.92 18.90
C LEU A 5 6.26 -23.88 19.39
N PHE A 6 5.42 -23.07 18.75
CA PHE A 6 4.00 -23.08 19.07
C PHE A 6 3.33 -24.43 18.75
N SER A 7 3.73 -25.10 17.67
CA SER A 7 3.21 -26.45 17.34
C SER A 7 3.62 -27.51 18.36
N ILE A 8 4.73 -27.32 19.07
CA ILE A 8 5.17 -28.22 20.15
C ILE A 8 4.42 -27.92 21.44
N GLU A 9 4.28 -26.65 21.81
CA GLU A 9 3.69 -26.24 23.10
C GLU A 9 2.17 -26.19 23.10
N VAL A 10 1.52 -26.11 21.93
CA VAL A 10 0.07 -25.98 21.77
C VAL A 10 -0.49 -27.18 21.02
N PRO A 11 -1.04 -28.19 21.73
CA PRO A 11 -1.56 -29.40 21.10
C PRO A 11 -2.62 -29.13 20.04
N GLU A 12 -3.46 -28.10 20.24
CA GLU A 12 -4.52 -27.68 19.33
C GLU A 12 -3.97 -27.22 17.96
N ILE A 13 -2.72 -26.72 17.91
CA ILE A 13 -2.01 -26.42 16.66
C ILE A 13 -1.48 -27.73 16.03
N ALA A 14 -0.88 -28.59 16.82
CA ALA A 14 -0.38 -29.88 16.33
C ALA A 14 -1.50 -30.77 15.77
N GLU A 15 -2.69 -30.73 16.34
CA GLU A 15 -3.89 -31.43 15.89
C GLU A 15 -4.60 -30.74 14.70
N GLY A 16 -4.15 -29.55 14.30
CA GLY A 16 -4.71 -28.78 13.19
C GLY A 16 -6.07 -28.13 13.47
N LEU A 17 -6.44 -28.01 14.74
CA LEU A 17 -7.64 -27.29 15.19
C LEU A 17 -7.45 -25.76 15.18
N ILE A 18 -6.21 -25.33 15.46
CA ILE A 18 -5.75 -23.95 15.37
C ILE A 18 -4.70 -23.86 14.26
N GLU A 19 -4.83 -22.87 13.41
CA GLU A 19 -3.88 -22.55 12.36
C GLU A 19 -3.09 -21.29 12.71
N VAL A 20 -1.80 -21.33 12.43
CA VAL A 20 -0.93 -20.16 12.45
C VAL A 20 -0.93 -19.56 11.05
N MET A 21 -1.51 -18.36 10.90
CA MET A 21 -1.68 -17.70 9.62
C MET A 21 -0.46 -16.86 9.22
N ALA A 22 0.16 -16.19 10.18
CA ALA A 22 1.34 -15.34 9.96
C ALA A 22 2.17 -15.23 11.24
N ALA A 23 3.43 -14.84 11.09
CA ALA A 23 4.31 -14.50 12.21
C ALA A 23 5.29 -13.40 11.80
N ALA A 24 5.47 -12.41 12.66
CA ALA A 24 6.45 -11.33 12.52
C ALA A 24 7.35 -11.31 13.76
N ARG A 25 8.64 -11.08 13.59
CA ARG A 25 9.61 -11.16 14.69
C ARG A 25 10.69 -10.09 14.59
N ASP A 26 10.94 -9.44 15.70
CA ASP A 26 12.10 -8.59 15.92
C ASP A 26 13.05 -9.32 16.89
N PRO A 27 14.09 -10.01 16.36
CA PRO A 27 14.92 -10.92 17.14
C PRO A 27 15.53 -10.25 18.35
N GLY A 28 15.47 -10.92 19.51
CA GLY A 28 15.98 -10.42 20.79
C GLY A 28 15.05 -9.43 21.51
N SER A 29 13.84 -9.14 20.96
CA SER A 29 12.95 -8.13 21.52
C SER A 29 11.49 -8.61 21.59
N ARG A 30 10.81 -8.74 20.45
CA ARG A 30 9.37 -9.00 20.40
C ARG A 30 8.96 -9.77 19.15
N ALA A 31 7.90 -10.55 19.25
CA ALA A 31 7.28 -11.23 18.12
C ALA A 31 5.75 -11.09 18.19
N LYS A 32 5.10 -11.16 17.04
CA LYS A 32 3.64 -11.30 16.92
C LYS A 32 3.34 -12.55 16.10
N ILE A 33 2.31 -13.31 16.50
CA ILE A 33 1.85 -14.49 15.78
C ILE A 33 0.33 -14.38 15.58
N ALA A 34 -0.14 -14.58 14.36
CA ALA A 34 -1.54 -14.54 14.02
C ALA A 34 -2.11 -15.95 13.98
N VAL A 35 -3.18 -16.18 14.72
CA VAL A 35 -3.81 -17.50 14.87
C VAL A 35 -5.29 -17.45 14.53
N ARG A 36 -5.79 -18.54 13.94
CA ARG A 36 -7.21 -18.74 13.63
C ARG A 36 -7.64 -20.12 14.10
N SER A 37 -8.86 -20.23 14.64
CA SER A 37 -9.48 -21.54 14.94
C SER A 37 -10.38 -21.99 13.79
N LYS A 38 -10.31 -23.28 13.45
CA LYS A 38 -11.28 -23.94 12.58
C LYS A 38 -12.59 -24.27 13.27
N ASP A 39 -12.59 -24.41 14.58
CA ASP A 39 -13.77 -24.66 15.41
C ASP A 39 -14.10 -23.40 16.21
N LYS A 40 -15.26 -22.82 15.96
CA LYS A 40 -15.75 -21.59 16.65
C LYS A 40 -15.87 -21.75 18.17
N ARG A 41 -15.84 -22.97 18.71
CA ARG A 41 -15.90 -23.26 20.16
C ARG A 41 -14.53 -23.13 20.83
N ILE A 42 -13.45 -23.08 20.05
CA ILE A 42 -12.09 -23.00 20.58
C ILE A 42 -11.64 -21.52 20.45
N ASP A 43 -11.23 -20.95 21.59
CA ASP A 43 -10.54 -19.68 21.61
C ASP A 43 -9.07 -19.89 21.25
N PRO A 44 -8.63 -19.49 20.01
CA PRO A 44 -7.27 -19.76 19.58
C PRO A 44 -6.24 -18.94 20.34
N GLN A 45 -6.62 -17.73 20.77
CA GLN A 45 -5.74 -16.85 21.52
C GLN A 45 -5.51 -17.38 22.94
N GLY A 46 -6.56 -17.76 23.63
CA GLY A 46 -6.49 -18.38 24.96
C GLY A 46 -5.73 -19.71 24.96
N ALA A 47 -5.92 -20.55 23.94
CA ALA A 47 -5.20 -21.81 23.79
C ALA A 47 -3.70 -21.60 23.63
N CYS A 48 -3.27 -20.65 22.82
CA CYS A 48 -1.85 -20.31 22.63
C CYS A 48 -1.22 -19.63 23.86
N ILE A 49 -1.96 -18.82 24.59
CA ILE A 49 -1.51 -18.19 25.84
C ILE A 49 -1.33 -19.26 26.93
N GLY A 50 -2.31 -20.16 27.06
CA GLY A 50 -2.33 -21.19 28.08
C GLY A 50 -2.67 -20.64 29.48
N MET A 51 -2.86 -21.55 30.44
CA MET A 51 -3.22 -21.17 31.82
C MET A 51 -2.16 -20.23 32.42
N ARG A 52 -2.58 -19.02 32.78
CA ARG A 52 -1.71 -17.97 33.35
C ARG A 52 -0.48 -17.66 32.46
N GLY A 53 -0.60 -17.85 31.14
CA GLY A 53 0.46 -17.57 30.19
C GLY A 53 1.53 -18.65 30.08
N SER A 54 1.29 -19.87 30.61
CA SER A 54 2.32 -20.93 30.70
C SER A 54 2.89 -21.31 29.34
N ARG A 55 2.04 -21.46 28.31
CA ARG A 55 2.50 -21.89 26.98
C ARG A 55 3.27 -20.78 26.24
N VAL A 56 2.74 -19.55 26.22
CA VAL A 56 3.44 -18.42 25.60
C VAL A 56 4.76 -18.11 26.32
N GLN A 57 4.84 -18.31 27.65
CA GLN A 57 6.09 -18.13 28.41
C GLN A 57 7.11 -19.22 28.09
N ALA A 58 6.68 -20.48 27.88
CA ALA A 58 7.57 -21.55 27.46
C ALA A 58 8.20 -21.22 26.10
N VAL A 59 7.38 -20.82 25.11
CA VAL A 59 7.89 -20.38 23.80
C VAL A 59 8.82 -19.17 23.93
N SER A 60 8.45 -18.16 24.72
CA SER A 60 9.30 -16.99 24.99
C SER A 60 10.67 -17.38 25.55
N GLY A 61 10.69 -18.33 26.49
CA GLY A 61 11.95 -18.86 27.06
C GLY A 61 12.87 -19.47 26.02
N GLU A 62 12.34 -20.26 25.08
CA GLU A 62 13.11 -20.91 24.02
C GLU A 62 13.69 -19.93 22.98
N ILE A 63 13.08 -18.74 22.82
CA ILE A 63 13.54 -17.69 21.91
C ILE A 63 14.33 -16.59 22.62
N GLY A 64 14.87 -16.86 23.82
CA GLY A 64 15.73 -15.92 24.53
C GLY A 64 14.99 -14.85 25.32
N GLY A 65 13.74 -15.09 25.72
CA GLY A 65 12.93 -14.19 26.54
C GLY A 65 12.22 -13.09 25.74
N GLU A 66 12.12 -13.22 24.43
CA GLU A 66 11.35 -12.29 23.59
C GLU A 66 9.87 -12.28 23.99
N ARG A 67 9.27 -11.10 24.02
CA ARG A 67 7.85 -10.98 24.26
C ARG A 67 7.06 -11.44 23.04
N VAL A 68 6.09 -12.35 23.22
CA VAL A 68 5.25 -12.86 22.14
C VAL A 68 3.82 -12.39 22.33
N ASP A 69 3.29 -11.68 21.34
CA ASP A 69 1.88 -11.27 21.29
C ASP A 69 1.12 -12.25 20.39
N ILE A 70 0.01 -12.77 20.90
CA ILE A 70 -0.90 -13.63 20.15
C ILE A 70 -2.01 -12.77 19.57
N VAL A 71 -2.12 -12.73 18.26
CA VAL A 71 -3.07 -11.91 17.49
C VAL A 71 -4.13 -12.82 16.89
N LEU A 72 -5.39 -12.42 17.00
CA LEU A 72 -6.47 -13.10 16.32
C LEU A 72 -6.47 -12.71 14.84
N TRP A 73 -6.34 -13.71 13.97
CA TRP A 73 -6.43 -13.50 12.53
C TRP A 73 -7.90 -13.28 12.11
N ASP A 74 -8.14 -12.40 11.15
CA ASP A 74 -9.45 -12.12 10.59
C ASP A 74 -9.38 -12.09 9.05
N GLU A 75 -10.47 -12.49 8.39
CA GLU A 75 -10.59 -12.41 6.91
C GLU A 75 -10.72 -10.96 6.44
N ASN A 76 -11.29 -10.08 7.28
CA ASN A 76 -11.34 -8.66 7.01
C ASN A 76 -9.97 -8.04 7.34
N PRO A 77 -9.26 -7.48 6.33
CA PRO A 77 -7.92 -6.92 6.55
C PRO A 77 -7.89 -5.82 7.59
N ALA A 78 -8.88 -4.93 7.61
CA ALA A 78 -8.96 -3.85 8.59
C ALA A 78 -9.12 -4.39 10.03
N GLN A 79 -9.98 -5.40 10.21
CA GLN A 79 -10.14 -6.05 11.52
C GLN A 79 -8.85 -6.77 11.94
N PHE A 80 -8.16 -7.41 11.01
CA PHE A 80 -6.89 -8.08 11.29
C PHE A 80 -5.82 -7.06 11.71
N VAL A 81 -5.75 -5.89 11.06
CA VAL A 81 -4.85 -4.81 11.47
C VAL A 81 -5.20 -4.28 12.85
N ILE A 82 -6.49 -4.06 13.16
CA ILE A 82 -6.94 -3.66 14.52
C ILE A 82 -6.41 -4.65 15.56
N ASN A 83 -6.59 -5.95 15.32
CA ASN A 83 -6.13 -7.00 16.22
C ASN A 83 -4.59 -6.99 16.36
N ALA A 84 -3.87 -6.75 15.25
CA ALA A 84 -2.42 -6.71 15.22
C ALA A 84 -1.82 -5.48 15.93
N MET A 85 -2.56 -4.37 16.00
CA MET A 85 -2.14 -3.15 16.68
C MET A 85 -2.18 -3.26 18.21
N ALA A 86 -2.84 -4.29 18.75
CA ALA A 86 -2.86 -4.49 20.21
C ALA A 86 -1.42 -4.40 20.81
N PRO A 87 -1.29 -3.78 21.99
CA PRO A 87 -2.31 -3.36 22.93
C PRO A 87 -2.88 -1.93 22.71
N ALA A 88 -2.55 -1.25 21.63
CA ALA A 88 -3.10 0.06 21.32
C ALA A 88 -4.57 -0.07 20.86
N GLU A 89 -5.40 0.87 21.28
CA GLU A 89 -6.79 0.98 20.83
C GLU A 89 -6.83 1.82 19.54
N VAL A 90 -7.45 1.26 18.52
CA VAL A 90 -7.66 1.91 17.22
C VAL A 90 -9.04 2.54 17.19
N ALA A 91 -9.12 3.84 16.88
CA ALA A 91 -10.36 4.60 16.80
C ALA A 91 -11.04 4.45 15.43
N ALA A 92 -10.24 4.58 14.37
CA ALA A 92 -10.70 4.42 12.97
C ALA A 92 -9.57 3.90 12.08
N ILE A 93 -9.94 3.32 10.93
CA ILE A 93 -9.01 2.91 9.87
C ILE A 93 -9.55 3.39 8.53
N ILE A 94 -8.67 3.97 7.72
CA ILE A 94 -8.91 4.28 6.32
C ILE A 94 -8.07 3.30 5.52
N VAL A 95 -8.72 2.59 4.60
CA VAL A 95 -8.08 1.55 3.76
C VAL A 95 -7.91 2.10 2.35
N ASP A 96 -6.69 2.10 1.86
CA ASP A 96 -6.34 2.36 0.48
C ASP A 96 -5.86 1.04 -0.14
N GLU A 97 -6.72 0.43 -0.96
CA GLU A 97 -6.45 -0.85 -1.61
C GLU A 97 -5.44 -0.71 -2.76
N ASP A 98 -5.43 0.44 -3.44
CA ASP A 98 -4.58 0.70 -4.60
C ASP A 98 -3.10 0.77 -4.20
N THR A 99 -2.80 1.47 -3.12
CA THR A 99 -1.44 1.58 -2.57
C THR A 99 -1.11 0.50 -1.54
N HIS A 100 -2.08 -0.36 -1.20
CA HIS A 100 -1.97 -1.38 -0.15
C HIS A 100 -1.55 -0.79 1.21
N THR A 101 -2.15 0.35 1.56
CA THR A 101 -1.84 1.15 2.74
C THR A 101 -3.07 1.30 3.64
N MET A 102 -2.87 1.35 4.95
CA MET A 102 -3.91 1.69 5.92
C MET A 102 -3.46 2.83 6.82
N ASP A 103 -4.27 3.88 6.89
CA ASP A 103 -4.11 4.97 7.84
C ASP A 103 -4.91 4.66 9.11
N ILE A 104 -4.22 4.62 10.24
CA ILE A 104 -4.77 4.17 11.53
C ILE A 104 -4.90 5.37 12.47
N ALA A 105 -6.14 5.75 12.76
CA ALA A 105 -6.44 6.76 13.77
C ALA A 105 -6.38 6.16 15.18
N VAL A 106 -5.66 6.82 16.03
CA VAL A 106 -5.63 6.51 17.48
C VAL A 106 -5.83 7.79 18.29
N ALA A 107 -6.31 7.65 19.52
CA ALA A 107 -6.34 8.77 20.45
C ALA A 107 -4.90 9.25 20.74
N GLU A 108 -4.72 10.54 21.01
CA GLU A 108 -3.40 11.17 21.21
C GLU A 108 -2.56 10.47 22.30
N ASP A 109 -3.20 10.09 23.41
CA ASP A 109 -2.56 9.37 24.50
C ASP A 109 -2.19 7.91 24.14
N ASN A 110 -2.81 7.33 23.11
CA ASN A 110 -2.50 6.00 22.61
C ASN A 110 -1.43 5.99 21.48
N LEU A 111 -1.10 7.14 20.90
CA LEU A 111 -0.19 7.24 19.75
C LEU A 111 1.19 6.61 20.03
N ALA A 112 1.78 6.94 21.17
CA ALA A 112 3.08 6.39 21.56
C ALA A 112 3.04 4.86 21.72
N GLN A 113 1.92 4.31 22.21
CA GLN A 113 1.73 2.88 22.38
C GLN A 113 1.49 2.18 21.04
N ALA A 114 0.73 2.80 20.14
CA ALA A 114 0.46 2.29 18.80
C ALA A 114 1.74 2.19 17.98
N ILE A 115 2.56 3.22 17.98
CA ILE A 115 3.87 3.23 17.32
C ILE A 115 4.81 2.23 18.01
N GLY A 116 4.84 2.24 19.33
CA GLY A 116 5.76 1.45 20.14
C GLY A 116 7.19 2.01 20.13
N ARG A 117 8.06 1.45 20.97
CA ARG A 117 9.45 1.90 21.09
C ARG A 117 10.20 1.71 19.76
N GLY A 118 10.67 2.81 19.17
CA GLY A 118 11.36 2.81 17.88
C GLY A 118 10.51 2.26 16.71
N GLY A 119 9.20 2.45 16.75
CA GLY A 119 8.28 1.96 15.72
C GLY A 119 8.03 0.45 15.74
N GLN A 120 8.41 -0.24 16.81
CA GLN A 120 8.37 -1.71 16.87
C GLN A 120 6.96 -2.28 16.72
N ASN A 121 5.95 -1.67 17.36
CA ASN A 121 4.60 -2.23 17.32
C ASN A 121 3.98 -2.11 15.94
N VAL A 122 4.06 -0.93 15.32
CA VAL A 122 3.53 -0.71 13.96
C VAL A 122 4.30 -1.52 12.91
N ARG A 123 5.64 -1.60 13.02
CA ARG A 123 6.46 -2.42 12.11
C ARG A 123 6.12 -3.90 12.18
N LEU A 124 5.97 -4.47 13.38
CA LEU A 124 5.56 -5.86 13.53
C LEU A 124 4.13 -6.11 13.07
N ALA A 125 3.22 -5.17 13.29
CA ALA A 125 1.85 -5.27 12.78
C ALA A 125 1.82 -5.22 11.24
N SER A 126 2.59 -4.31 10.63
CA SER A 126 2.75 -4.22 9.18
C SER A 126 3.30 -5.52 8.58
N GLN A 127 4.40 -6.06 9.13
CA GLN A 127 4.96 -7.34 8.69
C GLN A 127 4.02 -8.53 8.89
N LEU A 128 3.21 -8.52 9.95
CA LEU A 128 2.26 -9.60 10.24
C LEU A 128 1.08 -9.61 9.27
N THR A 129 0.58 -8.43 8.92
CA THR A 129 -0.63 -8.25 8.10
C THR A 129 -0.33 -8.12 6.61
N GLY A 130 0.89 -7.73 6.26
CA GLY A 130 1.32 -7.46 4.89
C GLY A 130 0.95 -6.06 4.38
N TRP A 131 0.27 -5.23 5.19
CA TRP A 131 -0.14 -3.88 4.83
C TRP A 131 0.88 -2.84 5.29
N THR A 132 1.04 -1.77 4.53
CA THR A 132 1.75 -0.57 4.99
C THR A 132 0.86 0.19 5.96
N LEU A 133 1.34 0.41 7.19
CA LEU A 133 0.53 1.01 8.25
C LEU A 133 1.09 2.38 8.63
N ASN A 134 0.26 3.42 8.49
CA ASN A 134 0.54 4.77 8.97
C ASN A 134 -0.30 5.03 10.22
N VAL A 135 0.34 5.37 11.31
CA VAL A 135 -0.34 5.64 12.60
C VAL A 135 -0.31 7.13 12.88
N MET A 136 -1.47 7.70 13.10
CA MET A 136 -1.64 9.13 13.33
C MET A 136 -2.79 9.39 14.32
N THR A 137 -2.92 10.63 14.77
CA THR A 137 -4.05 11.00 15.63
C THR A 137 -5.34 11.18 14.81
N GLU A 138 -6.49 11.14 15.47
CA GLU A 138 -7.77 11.45 14.83
C GLU A 138 -7.77 12.88 14.23
N ALA A 139 -7.10 13.84 14.90
CA ALA A 139 -6.97 15.20 14.42
C ALA A 139 -6.11 15.26 13.13
N ASP A 140 -5.02 14.49 13.07
CA ASP A 140 -4.15 14.43 11.88
C ASP A 140 -4.88 13.82 10.69
N ILE A 141 -5.70 12.77 10.91
CA ILE A 141 -6.54 12.18 9.85
C ILE A 141 -7.55 13.20 9.33
N GLN A 142 -8.21 13.93 10.23
CA GLN A 142 -9.15 14.96 9.81
C GLN A 142 -8.46 16.09 9.02
N ALA A 143 -7.27 16.50 9.47
CA ALA A 143 -6.48 17.52 8.76
C ALA A 143 -6.06 17.01 7.37
N LYS A 144 -5.59 15.77 7.25
CA LYS A 144 -5.22 15.14 5.98
C LYS A 144 -6.43 15.05 5.03
N GLN A 145 -7.58 14.62 5.52
CA GLN A 145 -8.80 14.56 4.72
C GLN A 145 -9.26 15.95 4.25
N GLN A 146 -9.13 16.97 5.10
CA GLN A 146 -9.45 18.36 4.70
C GLN A 146 -8.47 18.89 3.66
N GLU A 147 -7.19 18.57 3.76
CA GLU A 147 -6.18 18.92 2.77
C GLU A 147 -6.46 18.23 1.43
N GLU A 148 -6.66 16.90 1.42
CA GLU A 148 -7.01 16.13 0.22
C GLU A 148 -8.30 16.64 -0.43
N THR A 149 -9.34 16.92 0.36
CA THR A 149 -10.60 17.52 -0.12
C THR A 149 -10.36 18.88 -0.73
N GLY A 150 -9.54 19.73 -0.10
CA GLY A 150 -9.15 21.05 -0.61
C GLY A 150 -8.39 20.96 -1.92
N ASP A 151 -7.48 20.00 -2.05
CA ASP A 151 -6.70 19.79 -3.27
C ASP A 151 -7.60 19.32 -4.43
N ILE A 152 -8.54 18.39 -4.17
CA ILE A 152 -9.52 17.93 -5.17
C ILE A 152 -10.40 19.11 -5.62
N LEU A 153 -10.89 19.92 -4.68
CA LEU A 153 -11.70 21.10 -4.98
C LEU A 153 -10.94 22.08 -5.88
N GLN A 154 -9.70 22.44 -5.51
CA GLN A 154 -8.84 23.29 -6.30
C GLN A 154 -8.56 22.71 -7.68
N HIS A 155 -8.39 21.39 -7.76
CA HIS A 155 -8.20 20.67 -9.01
C HIS A 155 -9.43 20.82 -9.91
N PHE A 156 -10.64 20.59 -9.39
CA PHE A 156 -11.87 20.75 -10.16
C PHE A 156 -12.09 22.20 -10.61
N VAL A 157 -11.87 23.19 -9.72
CA VAL A 157 -11.96 24.61 -10.09
C VAL A 157 -11.03 24.94 -11.26
N SER A 158 -9.78 24.48 -11.21
CA SER A 158 -8.79 24.81 -12.24
C SER A 158 -8.98 24.04 -13.54
N GLU A 159 -9.30 22.74 -13.47
CA GLU A 159 -9.36 21.89 -14.66
C GLU A 159 -10.72 21.93 -15.38
N LEU A 160 -11.81 22.05 -14.63
CA LEU A 160 -13.16 22.19 -15.20
C LEU A 160 -13.57 23.63 -15.47
N GLU A 161 -12.77 24.60 -15.00
CA GLU A 161 -13.09 26.05 -15.10
C GLU A 161 -14.48 26.37 -14.52
N VAL A 162 -14.79 25.79 -13.35
CA VAL A 162 -16.03 25.98 -12.60
C VAL A 162 -15.79 26.88 -11.38
N ASP A 163 -16.88 27.41 -10.83
CA ASP A 163 -16.78 28.11 -9.55
C ASP A 163 -16.60 27.15 -8.37
N GLU A 164 -16.18 27.71 -7.24
CA GLU A 164 -15.88 26.95 -6.03
C GLU A 164 -17.13 26.25 -5.47
N ASP A 165 -18.31 26.87 -5.60
CA ASP A 165 -19.57 26.31 -5.11
C ASP A 165 -19.93 25.02 -5.88
N LEU A 166 -19.79 25.02 -7.21
CA LEU A 166 -20.04 23.84 -8.05
C LEU A 166 -19.00 22.75 -7.83
N ALA A 167 -17.73 23.13 -7.68
CA ALA A 167 -16.66 22.19 -7.35
C ALA A 167 -16.90 21.51 -5.98
N GLN A 168 -17.38 22.29 -4.98
CA GLN A 168 -17.71 21.75 -3.66
C GLN A 168 -18.84 20.72 -3.73
N VAL A 169 -19.89 20.98 -4.52
CA VAL A 169 -20.98 20.00 -4.71
C VAL A 169 -20.45 18.69 -5.29
N LEU A 170 -19.55 18.75 -6.28
CA LEU A 170 -18.94 17.52 -6.84
C LEU A 170 -18.16 16.74 -5.80
N VAL A 171 -17.37 17.43 -4.96
CA VAL A 171 -16.60 16.79 -3.89
C VAL A 171 -17.52 16.22 -2.81
N ASP A 172 -18.57 16.92 -2.42
CA ASP A 172 -19.54 16.46 -1.41
C ASP A 172 -20.33 15.23 -1.88
N GLU A 173 -20.55 15.08 -3.19
CA GLU A 173 -21.14 13.89 -3.82
C GLU A 173 -20.14 12.76 -4.04
N GLY A 174 -18.88 12.95 -3.66
CA GLY A 174 -17.86 11.92 -3.64
C GLY A 174 -17.03 11.79 -4.91
N PHE A 175 -17.11 12.74 -5.85
CA PHE A 175 -16.21 12.74 -7.00
C PHE A 175 -14.79 13.14 -6.58
N THR A 176 -13.81 12.35 -7.02
CA THR A 176 -12.39 12.55 -6.69
C THR A 176 -11.52 12.81 -7.92
N SER A 177 -12.01 12.47 -9.11
CA SER A 177 -11.22 12.55 -10.35
C SER A 177 -12.03 13.09 -11.54
N LEU A 178 -11.30 13.61 -12.55
CA LEU A 178 -11.90 14.04 -13.82
C LEU A 178 -12.48 12.83 -14.60
N GLU A 179 -11.88 11.68 -14.47
CA GLU A 179 -12.31 10.43 -15.09
C GLU A 179 -13.71 10.05 -14.62
N GLU A 180 -13.97 10.14 -13.32
CA GLU A 180 -15.30 9.88 -12.76
C GLU A 180 -16.33 10.82 -13.36
N ILE A 181 -16.06 12.13 -13.38
CA ILE A 181 -16.97 13.13 -13.98
C ILE A 181 -17.19 12.88 -15.47
N ALA A 182 -16.16 12.48 -16.21
CA ALA A 182 -16.24 12.25 -17.66
C ALA A 182 -17.08 11.01 -18.03
N TYR A 183 -17.05 9.95 -17.19
CA TYR A 183 -17.55 8.63 -17.56
C TYR A 183 -18.68 8.09 -16.67
N VAL A 184 -18.96 8.69 -15.51
CA VAL A 184 -20.10 8.30 -14.66
C VAL A 184 -21.43 8.32 -15.46
N PRO A 185 -22.40 7.45 -15.18
CA PRO A 185 -23.69 7.48 -15.83
C PRO A 185 -24.40 8.82 -15.67
N MET A 186 -25.04 9.31 -16.75
CA MET A 186 -25.71 10.62 -16.75
C MET A 186 -26.82 10.70 -15.69
N GLU A 187 -27.53 9.57 -15.47
CA GLU A 187 -28.62 9.49 -14.49
C GLU A 187 -28.12 9.74 -13.05
N GLU A 188 -26.90 9.34 -12.76
CA GLU A 188 -26.26 9.54 -11.45
C GLU A 188 -25.92 11.01 -11.21
N MET A 189 -25.33 11.69 -12.21
CA MET A 189 -25.08 13.14 -12.11
C MET A 189 -26.38 13.96 -12.07
N LEU A 190 -27.42 13.55 -12.77
CA LEU A 190 -28.72 14.22 -12.75
C LEU A 190 -29.48 14.00 -11.42
N SER A 191 -29.06 13.06 -10.58
CA SER A 191 -29.63 12.88 -9.24
C SER A 191 -29.11 13.88 -8.22
N ILE A 192 -28.06 14.62 -8.57
CA ILE A 192 -27.45 15.65 -7.71
C ILE A 192 -28.34 16.89 -7.71
N ASP A 193 -28.63 17.40 -6.52
CA ASP A 193 -29.46 18.61 -6.37
C ASP A 193 -28.83 19.81 -7.07
N GLY A 194 -29.60 20.44 -7.96
CA GLY A 194 -29.15 21.61 -8.72
C GLY A 194 -28.49 21.31 -10.06
N PHE A 195 -28.31 20.03 -10.43
CA PHE A 195 -27.76 19.64 -11.73
C PHE A 195 -28.89 19.41 -12.74
N ASP A 196 -28.77 20.03 -13.89
CA ASP A 196 -29.61 19.80 -15.07
C ASP A 196 -28.79 19.16 -16.20
N GLU A 197 -29.47 18.78 -17.29
CA GLU A 197 -28.82 18.16 -18.45
C GLU A 197 -27.75 19.06 -19.08
N ASP A 198 -27.94 20.39 -19.06
CA ASP A 198 -27.00 21.35 -19.67
C ASP A 198 -25.69 21.42 -18.83
N ILE A 199 -25.82 21.53 -17.51
CA ILE A 199 -24.68 21.54 -16.58
C ILE A 199 -23.92 20.21 -16.66
N VAL A 200 -24.61 19.07 -16.62
CA VAL A 200 -23.99 17.75 -16.69
C VAL A 200 -23.24 17.54 -18.00
N ASN A 201 -23.85 17.92 -19.13
CA ASN A 201 -23.21 17.81 -20.43
C ASN A 201 -21.96 18.69 -20.53
N GLU A 202 -22.01 19.91 -20.02
CA GLU A 202 -20.88 20.84 -20.01
C GLU A 202 -19.74 20.32 -19.14
N LEU A 203 -20.02 19.86 -17.92
CA LEU A 203 -19.00 19.29 -17.02
C LEU A 203 -18.30 18.07 -17.65
N ARG A 204 -19.09 17.15 -18.23
CA ARG A 204 -18.53 15.98 -18.90
C ARG A 204 -17.72 16.31 -20.15
N ALA A 205 -18.13 17.32 -20.90
CA ALA A 205 -17.40 17.79 -22.07
C ALA A 205 -16.04 18.37 -21.64
N ARG A 206 -16.02 19.25 -20.63
CA ARG A 206 -14.80 19.85 -20.09
C ARG A 206 -13.85 18.80 -19.50
N ALA A 207 -14.37 17.87 -18.71
CA ALA A 207 -13.59 16.76 -18.15
C ALA A 207 -12.92 15.92 -19.26
N LYS A 208 -13.67 15.55 -20.31
CA LYS A 208 -13.14 14.80 -21.46
C LYS A 208 -12.08 15.59 -22.24
N ASP A 209 -12.30 16.86 -22.47
CA ASP A 209 -11.34 17.72 -23.20
C ASP A 209 -10.03 17.87 -22.40
N ARG A 210 -10.13 18.01 -21.09
CA ARG A 210 -8.93 18.04 -20.22
C ARG A 210 -8.18 16.74 -20.20
N LEU A 211 -8.87 15.61 -20.06
CA LEU A 211 -8.27 14.28 -20.12
C LEU A 211 -7.59 14.03 -21.47
N LEU A 212 -8.23 14.43 -22.57
CA LEU A 212 -7.64 14.31 -23.90
C LEU A 212 -6.40 15.21 -24.03
N THR A 213 -6.44 16.43 -23.56
CA THR A 213 -5.32 17.35 -23.57
C THR A 213 -4.13 16.80 -22.78
N LYS A 214 -4.40 16.25 -21.55
CA LYS A 214 -3.37 15.58 -20.74
C LYS A 214 -2.77 14.35 -21.44
N ALA A 215 -3.60 13.53 -22.09
CA ALA A 215 -3.14 12.36 -22.83
C ALA A 215 -2.22 12.75 -23.99
N ILE A 216 -2.60 13.78 -24.79
CA ILE A 216 -1.77 14.29 -25.90
C ILE A 216 -0.45 14.87 -25.38
N ALA A 217 -0.48 15.66 -24.30
CA ALA A 217 0.72 16.23 -23.70
C ALA A 217 1.66 15.12 -23.18
N ASN A 218 1.13 14.07 -22.58
CA ASN A 218 1.90 12.91 -22.16
C ASN A 218 2.51 12.14 -23.35
N GLU A 219 1.74 11.96 -24.45
CA GLU A 219 2.26 11.34 -25.66
C GLU A 219 3.37 12.18 -26.29
N GLU A 220 3.24 13.52 -26.32
CA GLU A 220 4.29 14.42 -26.81
C GLU A 220 5.56 14.35 -25.93
N ILE A 221 5.41 14.32 -24.61
CA ILE A 221 6.55 14.15 -23.68
C ILE A 221 7.23 12.79 -23.91
N LEU A 222 6.46 11.71 -24.05
CA LEU A 222 6.99 10.37 -24.31
C LEU A 222 7.65 10.27 -25.69
N ALA A 223 7.16 11.01 -26.69
CA ALA A 223 7.75 11.05 -28.02
C ALA A 223 9.07 11.84 -28.07
N ASP A 224 9.25 12.81 -27.18
CA ASP A 224 10.48 13.61 -27.05
C ASP A 224 11.54 12.95 -26.15
N ILE A 225 11.18 11.88 -25.43
CA ILE A 225 12.14 11.13 -24.63
C ILE A 225 13.00 10.26 -25.57
N HIS A 226 14.25 10.65 -25.72
CA HIS A 226 15.25 9.87 -26.45
C HIS A 226 16.24 9.24 -25.48
N PRO A 227 16.58 7.94 -25.69
CA PRO A 227 17.62 7.32 -24.90
C PRO A 227 18.96 8.06 -25.12
N ALA A 228 19.70 8.23 -24.04
CA ALA A 228 21.00 8.87 -24.08
C ALA A 228 22.04 8.00 -24.82
N ASP A 229 23.07 8.63 -25.37
CA ASP A 229 24.12 7.96 -26.16
C ASP A 229 24.84 6.87 -25.33
N ASP A 230 24.97 7.06 -24.02
CA ASP A 230 25.62 6.12 -23.12
C ASP A 230 24.77 4.86 -22.86
N LEU A 231 23.45 4.97 -22.89
CA LEU A 231 22.52 3.83 -22.84
C LEU A 231 22.54 3.05 -24.14
N LEU A 232 22.56 3.75 -25.29
CA LEU A 232 22.65 3.15 -26.63
C LEU A 232 23.98 2.43 -26.89
N ALA A 233 25.06 2.88 -26.24
CA ALA A 233 26.39 2.31 -26.36
C ALA A 233 26.62 1.01 -25.58
N LEU A 234 25.65 0.59 -24.75
CA LEU A 234 25.78 -0.62 -23.96
C LEU A 234 25.75 -1.89 -24.79
N ASP A 235 26.63 -2.83 -24.45
CA ASP A 235 26.68 -4.13 -25.10
C ASP A 235 25.39 -4.93 -24.91
N GLY A 236 24.76 -5.36 -25.99
CA GLY A 236 23.44 -6.04 -25.94
C GLY A 236 22.21 -5.13 -25.99
N MET A 237 22.41 -3.79 -26.01
CA MET A 237 21.33 -2.83 -26.18
C MET A 237 20.95 -2.69 -27.65
N SER A 238 19.62 -2.73 -27.92
CA SER A 238 19.11 -2.38 -29.25
C SER A 238 18.42 -1.01 -29.21
N ASN A 239 18.35 -0.31 -30.33
CA ASN A 239 17.66 0.97 -30.40
C ASN A 239 16.20 0.87 -29.98
N GLU A 240 15.51 -0.20 -30.35
CA GLU A 240 14.10 -0.45 -29.99
C GLU A 240 13.95 -0.61 -28.47
N LEU A 241 14.82 -1.40 -27.86
CA LEU A 241 14.82 -1.62 -26.43
C LEU A 241 15.20 -0.35 -25.65
N ALA A 242 16.18 0.42 -26.13
CA ALA A 242 16.57 1.67 -25.48
C ALA A 242 15.44 2.71 -25.50
N VAL A 243 14.66 2.78 -26.58
CA VAL A 243 13.48 3.65 -26.67
C VAL A 243 12.39 3.17 -25.71
N GLU A 244 12.13 1.87 -25.61
CA GLU A 244 11.14 1.31 -24.69
C GLU A 244 11.54 1.53 -23.22
N LEU A 245 12.82 1.40 -22.89
CA LEU A 245 13.37 1.73 -21.59
C LEU A 245 13.22 3.23 -21.26
N ALA A 246 13.56 4.09 -22.23
CA ALA A 246 13.46 5.54 -22.07
C ALA A 246 12.00 5.99 -21.82
N GLN A 247 11.02 5.38 -22.49
CA GLN A 247 9.59 5.63 -22.25
C GLN A 247 9.13 5.25 -20.84
N ARG A 248 9.86 4.35 -20.18
CA ARG A 248 9.61 3.95 -18.77
C ARG A 248 10.48 4.73 -17.76
N GLY A 249 11.18 5.78 -18.22
CA GLY A 249 12.00 6.63 -17.38
C GLY A 249 13.45 6.20 -17.22
N VAL A 250 13.89 5.12 -17.89
CA VAL A 250 15.27 4.63 -17.90
C VAL A 250 15.98 5.21 -19.13
N VAL A 251 16.46 6.44 -19.02
CA VAL A 251 16.99 7.23 -20.15
C VAL A 251 18.49 7.08 -20.32
N THR A 252 19.22 6.92 -19.21
CA THR A 252 20.67 6.87 -19.15
C THR A 252 21.19 5.49 -18.74
N ARG A 253 22.49 5.27 -18.96
CA ARG A 253 23.20 4.10 -18.44
C ARG A 253 23.09 3.99 -16.90
N GLU A 254 23.14 5.13 -16.18
CA GLU A 254 23.04 5.18 -14.73
C GLU A 254 21.64 4.75 -14.27
N ASP A 255 20.58 5.25 -14.91
CA ASP A 255 19.22 4.85 -14.61
C ASP A 255 19.04 3.33 -14.73
N LEU A 256 19.64 2.71 -15.78
CA LEU A 256 19.61 1.26 -15.96
C LEU A 256 20.42 0.51 -14.91
N ALA A 257 21.52 1.07 -14.46
CA ALA A 257 22.35 0.47 -13.40
C ALA A 257 21.64 0.41 -12.05
N GLU A 258 20.71 1.33 -11.77
CA GLU A 258 19.91 1.38 -10.55
C GLU A 258 18.73 0.39 -10.54
N GLN A 259 18.28 -0.11 -11.72
CA GLN A 259 17.15 -1.02 -11.83
C GLN A 259 17.44 -2.41 -11.23
N SER A 260 16.37 -3.10 -10.83
CA SER A 260 16.39 -4.52 -10.50
C SER A 260 16.06 -5.38 -11.74
N ILE A 261 16.32 -6.68 -11.67
CA ILE A 261 15.95 -7.62 -12.74
C ILE A 261 14.44 -7.64 -12.92
N ASP A 262 13.69 -7.64 -11.81
CA ASP A 262 12.23 -7.70 -11.81
C ASP A 262 11.59 -6.50 -12.53
N ASP A 263 12.19 -5.30 -12.42
CA ASP A 263 11.73 -4.08 -13.10
C ASP A 263 11.84 -4.17 -14.62
N LEU A 264 12.72 -5.01 -15.14
CA LEU A 264 12.93 -5.19 -16.56
C LEU A 264 12.15 -6.37 -17.18
N LEU A 265 11.63 -7.28 -16.38
CA LEU A 265 10.87 -8.46 -16.86
C LEU A 265 9.54 -8.09 -17.52
N ASP A 266 8.96 -6.95 -17.17
CA ASP A 266 7.72 -6.42 -17.77
C ASP A 266 7.93 -5.86 -19.19
N ILE A 267 9.17 -5.82 -19.67
CA ILE A 267 9.51 -5.35 -21.02
C ILE A 267 9.46 -6.51 -21.98
N GLY A 268 8.69 -6.38 -23.05
CA GLY A 268 8.52 -7.41 -24.05
C GLY A 268 9.86 -7.83 -24.70
N GLY A 269 10.21 -9.12 -24.60
CA GLY A 269 11.43 -9.66 -25.20
C GLY A 269 12.69 -9.60 -24.33
N ILE A 270 12.54 -9.27 -23.03
CA ILE A 270 13.60 -9.40 -22.03
C ILE A 270 13.29 -10.59 -21.14
N ASP A 271 14.23 -11.51 -21.03
CA ASP A 271 14.26 -12.58 -20.04
C ASP A 271 15.22 -12.22 -18.88
N GLU A 272 15.17 -13.00 -17.80
CA GLU A 272 15.97 -12.78 -16.59
C GLU A 272 17.48 -12.74 -16.90
N ASP A 273 17.94 -13.61 -17.80
CA ASP A 273 19.35 -13.68 -18.23
C ASP A 273 19.78 -12.40 -18.99
N ARG A 274 18.92 -11.87 -19.85
CA ARG A 274 19.17 -10.67 -20.64
C ARG A 274 19.11 -9.42 -19.75
N ALA A 275 18.12 -9.32 -18.87
CA ALA A 275 18.00 -8.25 -17.88
C ALA A 275 19.26 -8.16 -17.00
N GLY A 276 19.70 -9.29 -16.46
CA GLY A 276 20.90 -9.36 -15.63
C GLY A 276 22.17 -8.92 -16.37
N LYS A 277 22.33 -9.30 -17.65
CA LYS A 277 23.48 -8.90 -18.47
C LYS A 277 23.50 -7.39 -18.76
N LEU A 278 22.34 -6.80 -19.06
CA LEU A 278 22.21 -5.37 -19.33
C LEU A 278 22.51 -4.54 -18.08
N ILE A 279 21.95 -4.92 -16.92
CA ILE A 279 22.22 -4.26 -15.65
C ILE A 279 23.70 -4.36 -15.27
N MET A 280 24.32 -5.54 -15.43
CA MET A 280 25.75 -5.72 -15.14
C MET A 280 26.64 -4.93 -16.11
N ALA A 281 26.29 -4.83 -17.39
CA ALA A 281 26.98 -3.98 -18.34
C ALA A 281 26.86 -2.49 -17.96
N ALA A 282 25.68 -2.07 -17.51
CA ALA A 282 25.45 -0.72 -17.02
C ALA A 282 26.29 -0.41 -15.76
N ARG A 283 26.40 -1.34 -14.83
CA ARG A 283 27.17 -1.22 -13.57
C ARG A 283 28.69 -1.36 -13.75
N ALA A 284 29.18 -1.77 -14.91
CA ALA A 284 30.60 -2.02 -15.11
C ALA A 284 31.49 -0.82 -14.74
N HIS A 285 31.01 0.41 -14.99
CA HIS A 285 31.74 1.64 -14.66
C HIS A 285 31.83 1.94 -13.16
N TRP A 286 31.03 1.29 -12.31
CA TRP A 286 31.12 1.43 -10.85
C TRP A 286 32.34 0.70 -10.27
N PHE A 287 32.96 -0.18 -11.06
CA PHE A 287 34.08 -1.03 -10.66
C PHE A 287 35.40 -0.66 -11.35
N GLU A 288 35.39 0.36 -12.22
CA GLU A 288 36.58 0.98 -12.82
C GLU A 288 37.08 2.15 -11.96
#